data_86fc80ec14ba918e6312028177c75a52
#
_entry.id   86fc80ec14ba918e6312028177c75a52
#
_cell.length_a   1.000
_cell.length_b   1.000
_cell.length_c   1.000
_cell.angle_alpha   90.00
_cell.angle_beta   90.00
_cell.angle_gamma   90.00
#
_symmetry.space_group_name_H-M   'P 1'
#
loop_
_entity.id
_entity.type
_entity.pdbx_description
1 polymer ?
#
loop_
_entity_poly.entity_id
_entity_poly.type
_entity_poly.pdbx_seq_one_letter_code
_entity_poly.pdbx_strand_id
1 'polypeptide(L)'
;MEDLKKVVAYKAVDEYVQSNTTIGLGTGSTVFYVLERIETLMKSGKIKNLVCVPTSIDTEMKAKSLGIPLTGLTKNLKIDIAIDGADEVDSDLNLIKGRGGALVREKLVAANTACFIVIVDESKMCEDGLGTTGAVPIEILSFGYEMIIESLLKISALKNCTYKLREKDGEIFITDNHNYIVDFFFETPIENLVKTCEQIKMTTGVVDHGIFANMASIALISKSNGTILTLNKNK
;
A
#
# COMPACT_ATOMS: atom_id res chain seq x y z
N MET A 1 0.81 17.23 11.09
CA MET A 1 0.84 15.97 10.29
C MET A 1 -0.44 15.15 10.42
N GLU A 2 -0.98 14.94 11.61
CA GLU A 2 -2.26 14.20 11.78
C GLU A 2 -3.42 14.86 11.03
N ASP A 3 -3.56 16.18 11.10
CA ASP A 3 -4.58 16.92 10.39
C ASP A 3 -4.51 16.73 8.88
N LEU A 4 -3.31 16.68 8.30
CA LEU A 4 -3.11 16.45 6.86
C LEU A 4 -3.59 15.06 6.42
N LYS A 5 -3.30 14.02 7.22
CA LYS A 5 -3.79 12.66 6.97
C LYS A 5 -5.32 12.58 7.05
N LYS A 6 -5.90 13.23 8.03
CA LYS A 6 -7.35 13.27 8.22
C LYS A 6 -8.05 13.97 7.05
N VAL A 7 -7.55 15.13 6.65
CA VAL A 7 -8.14 15.92 5.56
C VAL A 7 -8.14 15.15 4.25
N VAL A 8 -7.02 14.53 3.86
CA VAL A 8 -6.93 13.76 2.61
C VAL A 8 -7.77 12.49 2.64
N ALA A 9 -7.82 11.80 3.79
CA ALA A 9 -8.63 10.61 3.97
C ALA A 9 -10.14 10.92 3.86
N TYR A 10 -10.57 12.00 4.51
CA TYR A 10 -11.96 12.45 4.45
C TYR A 10 -12.37 12.84 3.04
N LYS A 11 -11.52 13.61 2.33
CA LYS A 11 -11.75 13.96 0.93
C LYS A 11 -11.87 12.71 0.06
N ALA A 12 -10.99 11.72 0.21
CA ALA A 12 -11.07 10.48 -0.55
C ALA A 12 -12.40 9.75 -0.34
N VAL A 13 -12.85 9.66 0.92
CA VAL A 13 -14.13 9.02 1.22
C VAL A 13 -15.31 9.83 0.69
N ASP A 14 -15.31 11.15 0.91
CA ASP A 14 -16.44 12.01 0.52
C ASP A 14 -16.63 12.10 -1.00
N GLU A 15 -15.55 12.01 -1.78
CA GLU A 15 -15.63 12.13 -3.25
C GLU A 15 -15.83 10.78 -3.96
N TYR A 16 -15.31 9.70 -3.42
CA TYR A 16 -15.24 8.43 -4.16
C TYR A 16 -16.07 7.30 -3.55
N VAL A 17 -16.44 7.35 -2.26
CA VAL A 17 -17.24 6.30 -1.65
C VAL A 17 -18.74 6.59 -1.81
N GLN A 18 -19.45 5.65 -2.41
CA GLN A 18 -20.89 5.73 -2.62
C GLN A 18 -21.61 4.53 -2.02
N SER A 19 -22.92 4.62 -1.84
CA SER A 19 -23.74 3.47 -1.44
C SER A 19 -23.67 2.34 -2.47
N ASN A 20 -23.77 1.10 -2.02
CA ASN A 20 -23.70 -0.12 -2.85
C ASN A 20 -22.33 -0.34 -3.52
N THR A 21 -21.24 0.15 -2.89
CA THR A 21 -19.86 0.03 -3.39
C THR A 21 -19.09 -1.03 -2.62
N THR A 22 -18.26 -1.79 -3.31
CA THR A 22 -17.27 -2.68 -2.71
C THR A 22 -15.93 -1.95 -2.60
N ILE A 23 -15.37 -1.88 -1.39
CA ILE A 23 -14.21 -1.03 -1.09
C ILE A 23 -13.05 -1.88 -0.58
N GLY A 24 -11.87 -1.72 -1.19
CA GLY A 24 -10.59 -2.16 -0.63
C GLY A 24 -10.12 -1.17 0.44
N LEU A 25 -9.94 -1.64 1.65
CA LEU A 25 -9.45 -0.85 2.78
C LEU A 25 -7.97 -1.11 3.00
N GLY A 26 -7.14 -0.14 2.72
CA GLY A 26 -5.70 -0.19 2.88
C GLY A 26 -5.21 -0.37 4.32
N THR A 27 -3.93 -0.18 4.56
CA THR A 27 -3.28 -0.33 5.86
C THR A 27 -2.51 0.92 6.25
N GLY A 28 -2.48 1.24 7.55
CA GLY A 28 -1.66 2.29 8.11
C GLY A 28 -2.43 3.45 8.73
N SER A 29 -1.67 4.44 9.23
CA SER A 29 -2.24 5.54 10.04
C SER A 29 -3.16 6.48 9.26
N THR A 30 -2.93 6.69 7.96
CA THR A 30 -3.81 7.52 7.13
C THR A 30 -5.13 6.81 6.85
N VAL A 31 -5.09 5.48 6.64
CA VAL A 31 -6.28 4.66 6.40
C VAL A 31 -7.19 4.60 7.62
N PHE A 32 -6.66 4.74 8.82
CA PHE A 32 -7.50 4.85 10.03
C PHE A 32 -8.56 5.95 9.88
N TYR A 33 -8.22 7.11 9.32
CA TYR A 33 -9.18 8.19 9.08
C TYR A 33 -10.18 7.87 7.95
N VAL A 34 -9.82 7.00 7.01
CA VAL A 34 -10.79 6.46 6.03
C VAL A 34 -11.87 5.66 6.76
N LEU A 35 -11.46 4.76 7.67
CA LEU A 35 -12.40 3.96 8.46
C LEU A 35 -13.31 4.85 9.33
N GLU A 36 -12.74 5.84 10.03
CA GLU A 36 -13.49 6.81 10.85
C GLU A 36 -14.54 7.57 10.01
N ARG A 37 -14.16 7.99 8.78
CA ARG A 37 -15.09 8.71 7.91
C ARG A 37 -16.20 7.83 7.38
N ILE A 38 -15.88 6.61 6.95
CA ILE A 38 -16.86 5.61 6.50
C ILE A 38 -17.87 5.33 7.63
N GLU A 39 -17.40 5.06 8.84
CA GLU A 39 -18.27 4.86 10.01
C GLU A 39 -19.23 6.05 10.21
N THR A 40 -18.71 7.27 10.20
CA THR A 40 -19.50 8.50 10.36
C THR A 40 -20.60 8.61 9.31
N LEU A 41 -20.29 8.35 8.05
CA LEU A 41 -21.24 8.41 6.95
C LEU A 41 -22.28 7.28 7.01
N MET A 42 -21.88 6.09 7.42
CA MET A 42 -22.79 4.96 7.64
C MET A 42 -23.77 5.26 8.80
N LYS A 43 -23.29 5.73 9.94
CA LYS A 43 -24.13 6.09 11.09
C LYS A 43 -25.13 7.20 10.78
N SER A 44 -24.73 8.16 9.96
CA SER A 44 -25.63 9.24 9.52
C SER A 44 -26.60 8.82 8.40
N GLY A 45 -26.48 7.60 7.88
CA GLY A 45 -27.30 7.07 6.79
C GLY A 45 -26.99 7.66 5.42
N LYS A 46 -25.91 8.43 5.27
CA LYS A 46 -25.46 9.01 3.98
C LYS A 46 -24.95 7.96 3.02
N ILE A 47 -24.29 6.91 3.51
CA ILE A 47 -23.86 5.76 2.71
C ILE A 47 -24.43 4.47 3.32
N LYS A 48 -24.80 3.51 2.44
CA LYS A 48 -25.44 2.25 2.82
C LYS A 48 -24.95 1.11 1.95
N ASN A 49 -25.13 -0.13 2.43
CA ASN A 49 -24.83 -1.34 1.66
C ASN A 49 -23.38 -1.40 1.16
N LEU A 50 -22.43 -1.03 2.00
CA LEU A 50 -21.01 -1.21 1.70
C LEU A 50 -20.60 -2.67 1.94
N VAL A 51 -19.62 -3.11 1.16
CA VAL A 51 -18.87 -4.35 1.40
C VAL A 51 -17.39 -3.98 1.35
N CYS A 52 -16.64 -4.32 2.40
CA CYS A 52 -15.26 -3.87 2.51
C CYS A 52 -14.28 -5.04 2.61
N VAL A 53 -13.12 -4.92 1.94
CA VAL A 53 -12.04 -5.91 1.93
C VAL A 53 -10.81 -5.30 2.59
N PRO A 54 -10.42 -5.73 3.80
CA PRO A 54 -9.24 -5.22 4.49
C PRO A 54 -7.95 -5.82 3.91
N THR A 55 -6.89 -5.02 3.87
CA THR A 55 -5.57 -5.44 3.38
C THR A 55 -4.63 -5.95 4.48
N SER A 56 -5.08 -5.96 5.74
CA SER A 56 -4.32 -6.49 6.88
C SER A 56 -5.24 -6.93 8.01
N ILE A 57 -4.71 -7.77 8.90
CA ILE A 57 -5.40 -8.17 10.14
C ILE A 57 -5.66 -6.93 11.03
N ASP A 58 -4.71 -5.99 11.10
CA ASP A 58 -4.88 -4.74 11.84
C ASP A 58 -6.05 -3.90 11.30
N THR A 59 -6.14 -3.72 9.97
CA THR A 59 -7.27 -3.03 9.33
C THR A 59 -8.59 -3.78 9.55
N GLU A 60 -8.57 -5.11 9.48
CA GLU A 60 -9.74 -5.95 9.73
C GLU A 60 -10.28 -5.75 11.16
N MET A 61 -9.40 -5.81 12.16
CA MET A 61 -9.79 -5.60 13.56
C MET A 61 -10.37 -4.20 13.79
N LYS A 62 -9.71 -3.16 13.26
CA LYS A 62 -10.18 -1.77 13.39
C LYS A 62 -11.52 -1.55 12.70
N ALA A 63 -11.69 -2.04 11.49
CA ALA A 63 -12.96 -1.93 10.76
C ALA A 63 -14.12 -2.67 11.47
N LYS A 64 -13.85 -3.87 12.01
CA LYS A 64 -14.82 -4.62 12.83
C LYS A 64 -15.25 -3.83 14.06
N SER A 65 -14.31 -3.19 14.78
CA SER A 65 -14.63 -2.39 15.96
C SER A 65 -15.51 -1.17 15.65
N LEU A 66 -15.45 -0.65 14.42
CA LEU A 66 -16.28 0.45 13.92
C LEU A 66 -17.60 -0.01 13.26
N GLY A 67 -17.89 -1.32 13.26
CA GLY A 67 -19.09 -1.88 12.66
C GLY A 67 -19.15 -1.79 11.15
N ILE A 68 -18.00 -1.68 10.47
CA ILE A 68 -17.90 -1.66 9.01
C ILE A 68 -18.08 -3.10 8.47
N PRO A 69 -19.00 -3.34 7.51
CA PRO A 69 -19.23 -4.66 6.94
C PRO A 69 -18.01 -5.16 6.15
N LEU A 70 -17.49 -6.33 6.52
CA LEU A 70 -16.29 -6.91 5.92
C LEU A 70 -16.58 -8.22 5.20
N THR A 71 -15.77 -8.46 4.16
CA THR A 71 -15.70 -9.75 3.45
C THR A 71 -14.24 -10.08 3.11
N GLY A 72 -13.97 -11.34 2.80
CA GLY A 72 -12.67 -11.76 2.24
C GLY A 72 -12.60 -11.49 0.73
N LEU A 73 -11.38 -11.38 0.22
CA LEU A 73 -11.14 -11.33 -1.23
C LEU A 73 -11.44 -12.70 -1.85
N THR A 74 -12.46 -12.77 -2.71
CA THR A 74 -12.91 -14.01 -3.36
C THR A 74 -12.98 -13.85 -4.88
N LYS A 75 -12.93 -14.96 -5.62
CA LYS A 75 -12.90 -14.98 -7.10
C LYS A 75 -14.01 -14.14 -7.77
N ASN A 76 -15.18 -14.07 -7.17
CA ASN A 76 -16.34 -13.40 -7.78
C ASN A 76 -16.56 -11.98 -7.25
N LEU A 77 -15.72 -11.53 -6.33
CA LEU A 77 -15.85 -10.21 -5.76
C LEU A 77 -15.16 -9.19 -6.68
N LYS A 78 -15.90 -8.22 -7.14
CA LYS A 78 -15.36 -7.04 -7.84
C LYS A 78 -15.19 -5.93 -6.82
N ILE A 79 -13.99 -5.36 -6.73
CA ILE A 79 -13.72 -4.19 -5.91
C ILE A 79 -13.86 -2.97 -6.79
N ASP A 80 -14.80 -2.08 -6.47
CA ASP A 80 -15.05 -0.87 -7.24
C ASP A 80 -13.93 0.15 -7.03
N ILE A 81 -13.56 0.38 -5.79
CA ILE A 81 -12.48 1.29 -5.40
C ILE A 81 -11.63 0.66 -4.29
N ALA A 82 -10.34 0.99 -4.27
CA ALA A 82 -9.49 0.76 -3.10
C ALA A 82 -8.86 2.09 -2.67
N ILE A 83 -8.82 2.34 -1.36
CA ILE A 83 -8.20 3.53 -0.78
C ILE A 83 -7.08 3.06 0.14
N ASP A 84 -5.84 3.48 -0.16
CA ASP A 84 -4.67 3.09 0.62
C ASP A 84 -3.63 4.23 0.69
N GLY A 85 -2.72 4.14 1.66
CA GLY A 85 -1.55 5.01 1.74
C GLY A 85 -0.40 4.54 0.85
N ALA A 86 0.65 5.35 0.78
CA ALA A 86 1.93 4.94 0.21
C ALA A 86 3.09 5.49 1.05
N ASP A 87 4.24 4.83 0.94
CA ASP A 87 5.49 5.26 1.58
C ASP A 87 6.24 6.26 0.68
N GLU A 88 6.15 6.07 -0.64
CA GLU A 88 6.67 6.96 -1.68
C GLU A 88 5.71 6.98 -2.86
N VAL A 89 5.63 8.13 -3.55
CA VAL A 89 4.83 8.33 -4.78
C VAL A 89 5.64 9.19 -5.75
N ASP A 90 5.78 8.75 -7.00
CA ASP A 90 6.36 9.57 -8.08
C ASP A 90 5.29 10.30 -8.91
N SER A 91 5.73 11.13 -9.86
CA SER A 91 4.83 11.88 -10.76
C SER A 91 4.00 10.99 -11.70
N ASP A 92 4.46 9.77 -11.98
CA ASP A 92 3.78 8.79 -12.83
C ASP A 92 2.85 7.87 -12.04
N LEU A 93 2.65 8.15 -10.74
CA LEU A 93 1.85 7.36 -9.80
C LEU A 93 2.38 5.93 -9.58
N ASN A 94 3.68 5.73 -9.74
CA ASN A 94 4.31 4.54 -9.18
C ASN A 94 4.55 4.76 -7.68
N LEU A 95 4.52 3.66 -6.90
CA LEU A 95 4.57 3.76 -5.45
C LEU A 95 5.60 2.81 -4.85
N ILE A 96 6.15 3.19 -3.70
CA ILE A 96 6.68 2.23 -2.73
C ILE A 96 5.66 2.11 -1.60
N LYS A 97 5.35 0.86 -1.22
CA LYS A 97 4.44 0.51 -0.13
C LYS A 97 4.99 -0.66 0.67
N GLY A 98 4.36 -0.93 1.81
CA GLY A 98 4.66 -2.11 2.61
C GLY A 98 5.69 -1.90 3.72
N ARG A 99 6.06 -0.65 4.06
CA ARG A 99 6.86 -0.41 5.29
C ARG A 99 6.08 -0.81 6.53
N GLY A 100 4.74 -0.83 6.48
CA GLY A 100 3.85 -1.39 7.51
C GLY A 100 3.76 -2.92 7.53
N GLY A 101 4.31 -3.63 6.54
CA GLY A 101 4.37 -5.10 6.49
C GLY A 101 3.18 -5.80 5.82
N ALA A 102 2.25 -5.08 5.17
CA ALA A 102 1.03 -5.66 4.56
C ALA A 102 1.07 -5.73 3.02
N LEU A 103 2.24 -5.53 2.41
CA LEU A 103 2.41 -5.29 0.97
C LEU A 103 1.72 -6.29 0.05
N VAL A 104 1.72 -7.59 0.39
CA VAL A 104 1.13 -8.64 -0.46
C VAL A 104 -0.39 -8.49 -0.52
N ARG A 105 -1.05 -8.34 0.63
CA ARG A 105 -2.51 -8.15 0.67
C ARG A 105 -2.92 -6.80 0.08
N GLU A 106 -2.15 -5.74 0.33
CA GLU A 106 -2.34 -4.43 -0.30
C GLU A 106 -2.29 -4.54 -1.83
N LYS A 107 -1.26 -5.24 -2.37
CA LYS A 107 -1.11 -5.41 -3.82
C LYS A 107 -2.21 -6.29 -4.42
N LEU A 108 -2.62 -7.37 -3.74
CA LEU A 108 -3.72 -8.21 -4.19
C LEU A 108 -5.03 -7.43 -4.30
N VAL A 109 -5.34 -6.57 -3.34
CA VAL A 109 -6.53 -5.71 -3.38
C VAL A 109 -6.39 -4.67 -4.48
N ALA A 110 -5.26 -3.97 -4.58
CA ALA A 110 -5.00 -2.98 -5.63
C ALA A 110 -5.08 -3.56 -7.04
N ALA A 111 -4.57 -4.77 -7.26
CA ALA A 111 -4.61 -5.46 -8.57
C ALA A 111 -6.02 -5.93 -8.98
N ASN A 112 -6.94 -6.04 -8.02
CA ASN A 112 -8.31 -6.51 -8.24
C ASN A 112 -9.36 -5.40 -8.08
N THR A 113 -8.94 -4.13 -8.05
CA THR A 113 -9.85 -2.97 -7.98
C THR A 113 -9.97 -2.26 -9.33
N ALA A 114 -11.14 -1.72 -9.59
CA ALA A 114 -11.38 -0.91 -10.79
C ALA A 114 -10.70 0.48 -10.71
N CYS A 115 -10.60 1.04 -9.51
CA CYS A 115 -9.97 2.34 -9.27
C CYS A 115 -9.16 2.31 -7.97
N PHE A 116 -7.83 2.40 -8.07
CA PHE A 116 -6.95 2.47 -6.91
C PHE A 116 -6.61 3.93 -6.59
N ILE A 117 -7.05 4.39 -5.42
CA ILE A 117 -6.88 5.75 -4.91
C ILE A 117 -5.83 5.74 -3.81
N VAL A 118 -4.77 6.50 -4.02
CA VAL A 118 -3.66 6.67 -3.07
C VAL A 118 -3.84 7.96 -2.29
N ILE A 119 -3.71 7.91 -0.98
CA ILE A 119 -3.83 9.05 -0.07
C ILE A 119 -2.54 9.25 0.71
N VAL A 120 -1.89 10.39 0.53
CA VAL A 120 -0.61 10.71 1.16
C VAL A 120 -0.53 12.18 1.57
N ASP A 121 0.42 12.51 2.41
CA ASP A 121 0.90 13.88 2.59
C ASP A 121 2.07 14.18 1.63
N GLU A 122 2.37 15.47 1.44
CA GLU A 122 3.39 15.92 0.47
C GLU A 122 4.80 15.39 0.75
N SER A 123 5.11 14.95 1.98
CA SER A 123 6.42 14.36 2.31
C SER A 123 6.67 13.01 1.64
N LYS A 124 5.63 12.40 1.04
CA LYS A 124 5.71 11.12 0.33
C LYS A 124 5.98 11.28 -1.16
N MET A 125 5.95 12.51 -1.67
CA MET A 125 6.28 12.79 -3.06
C MET A 125 7.78 12.67 -3.30
N CYS A 126 8.15 11.92 -4.33
CA CYS A 126 9.53 11.68 -4.74
C CYS A 126 9.70 12.16 -6.18
N GLU A 127 10.13 13.43 -6.34
CA GLU A 127 10.30 14.05 -7.66
C GLU A 127 11.45 13.45 -8.44
N ASP A 128 12.51 13.01 -7.74
CA ASP A 128 13.72 12.44 -8.34
C ASP A 128 13.63 10.92 -8.59
N GLY A 129 12.48 10.29 -8.31
CA GLY A 129 12.25 8.86 -8.45
C GLY A 129 12.18 8.11 -7.12
N LEU A 130 11.84 6.81 -7.18
CA LEU A 130 11.49 5.99 -6.02
C LEU A 130 12.69 5.23 -5.44
N GLY A 131 12.59 4.87 -4.15
CA GLY A 131 13.46 3.93 -3.45
C GLY A 131 14.45 4.57 -2.48
N THR A 132 14.60 5.91 -2.48
CA THR A 132 15.67 6.60 -1.71
C THR A 132 15.22 7.14 -0.36
N THR A 133 13.92 7.17 -0.05
CA THR A 133 13.46 7.74 1.23
C THR A 133 13.40 6.71 2.37
N GLY A 134 13.74 5.44 2.09
CA GLY A 134 13.76 4.37 3.08
C GLY A 134 13.67 2.99 2.45
N ALA A 135 13.19 2.02 3.22
CA ALA A 135 13.13 0.64 2.78
C ALA A 135 12.21 0.41 1.58
N VAL A 136 12.67 -0.43 0.65
CA VAL A 136 11.87 -1.10 -0.37
C VAL A 136 11.68 -2.55 0.10
N PRO A 137 10.51 -2.90 0.64
CA PRO A 137 10.28 -4.21 1.23
C PRO A 137 10.01 -5.28 0.17
N ILE A 138 10.53 -6.48 0.40
CA ILE A 138 10.25 -7.68 -0.39
C ILE A 138 9.78 -8.77 0.57
N GLU A 139 8.56 -9.29 0.38
CA GLU A 139 8.03 -10.40 1.16
C GLU A 139 8.51 -11.72 0.55
N ILE A 140 9.12 -12.56 1.37
CA ILE A 140 9.76 -13.81 0.97
C ILE A 140 9.31 -14.96 1.87
N LEU A 141 9.34 -16.18 1.37
CA LEU A 141 9.10 -17.37 2.19
C LEU A 141 10.10 -17.43 3.35
N SER A 142 9.64 -17.88 4.53
CA SER A 142 10.50 -18.10 5.68
C SER A 142 11.44 -19.30 5.49
N PHE A 143 11.01 -20.31 4.73
CA PHE A 143 11.85 -21.47 4.40
C PHE A 143 12.96 -21.07 3.41
N GLY A 144 14.21 -21.24 3.82
CA GLY A 144 15.39 -20.96 3.00
C GLY A 144 15.58 -19.47 2.68
N TYR A 145 15.14 -18.58 3.54
CA TYR A 145 15.16 -17.13 3.32
C TYR A 145 16.56 -16.58 2.98
N GLU A 146 17.63 -17.14 3.55
CA GLU A 146 19.01 -16.73 3.25
C GLU A 146 19.37 -16.97 1.77
N MET A 147 18.97 -18.12 1.21
CA MET A 147 19.19 -18.45 -0.20
C MET A 147 18.36 -17.55 -1.14
N ILE A 148 17.17 -17.14 -0.70
CA ILE A 148 16.33 -16.21 -1.45
C ILE A 148 17.00 -14.84 -1.48
N ILE A 149 17.52 -14.36 -0.35
CA ILE A 149 18.26 -13.09 -0.26
C ILE A 149 19.49 -13.13 -1.17
N GLU A 150 20.30 -14.20 -1.13
CA GLU A 150 21.44 -14.35 -2.05
C GLU A 150 21.05 -14.30 -3.52
N SER A 151 19.87 -14.84 -3.86
CA SER A 151 19.35 -14.80 -5.22
C SER A 151 18.90 -13.39 -5.62
N LEU A 152 18.27 -12.66 -4.72
CA LEU A 152 17.90 -11.26 -4.90
C LEU A 152 19.12 -10.36 -5.13
N LEU A 153 20.21 -10.58 -4.41
CA LEU A 153 21.46 -9.82 -4.56
C LEU A 153 22.17 -10.03 -5.92
N LYS A 154 21.77 -11.02 -6.72
CA LYS A 154 22.26 -11.21 -8.11
C LYS A 154 21.52 -10.31 -9.10
N ILE A 155 20.38 -9.72 -8.72
CA ILE A 155 19.66 -8.75 -9.55
C ILE A 155 20.47 -7.46 -9.61
N SER A 156 20.70 -6.96 -10.84
CA SER A 156 21.56 -5.78 -11.07
C SER A 156 21.14 -4.57 -10.23
N ALA A 157 19.84 -4.33 -10.09
CA ALA A 157 19.30 -3.21 -9.31
C ALA A 157 19.52 -3.37 -7.79
N LEU A 158 19.65 -4.58 -7.28
CA LEU A 158 19.75 -4.87 -5.84
C LEU A 158 21.18 -5.15 -5.37
N LYS A 159 22.09 -5.45 -6.29
CA LYS A 159 23.42 -5.96 -5.94
C LYS A 159 24.28 -5.01 -5.09
N ASN A 160 24.03 -3.69 -5.20
CA ASN A 160 24.75 -2.65 -4.48
C ASN A 160 23.92 -2.05 -3.32
N CYS A 161 22.69 -2.55 -3.11
CA CYS A 161 21.86 -2.11 -1.99
C CYS A 161 22.35 -2.71 -0.67
N THR A 162 22.21 -1.96 0.41
CA THR A 162 22.19 -2.56 1.73
C THR A 162 20.85 -3.21 1.98
N TYR A 163 20.80 -4.22 2.82
CA TYR A 163 19.55 -4.90 3.16
C TYR A 163 19.50 -5.31 4.62
N LYS A 164 18.30 -5.48 5.13
CA LYS A 164 18.06 -6.01 6.47
C LYS A 164 16.85 -6.94 6.47
N LEU A 165 16.97 -8.12 7.10
CA LEU A 165 15.79 -8.91 7.45
C LEU A 165 14.99 -8.10 8.47
N ARG A 166 13.68 -7.91 8.22
CA ARG A 166 12.87 -7.07 9.08
C ARG A 166 12.70 -7.68 10.45
N GLU A 167 12.86 -6.85 11.46
CA GLU A 167 12.66 -7.19 12.86
C GLU A 167 11.64 -6.23 13.49
N LYS A 168 10.94 -6.72 14.49
CA LYS A 168 10.09 -5.95 15.38
C LYS A 168 10.30 -6.44 16.82
N ASP A 169 10.55 -5.51 17.73
CA ASP A 169 10.79 -5.80 19.16
C ASP A 169 11.92 -6.81 19.41
N GLY A 170 12.94 -6.86 18.53
CA GLY A 170 14.09 -7.75 18.61
C GLY A 170 13.89 -9.15 18.03
N GLU A 171 12.70 -9.43 17.48
CA GLU A 171 12.36 -10.70 16.83
C GLU A 171 12.14 -10.50 15.34
N ILE A 172 12.35 -11.56 14.53
CA ILE A 172 12.05 -11.51 13.10
C ILE A 172 10.56 -11.18 12.89
N PHE A 173 10.29 -10.14 12.10
CA PHE A 173 8.92 -9.76 11.75
C PHE A 173 8.26 -10.82 10.88
N ILE A 174 7.09 -11.29 11.31
CA ILE A 174 6.26 -12.24 10.56
C ILE A 174 5.05 -11.49 10.00
N THR A 175 4.84 -11.59 8.69
CA THR A 175 3.70 -10.98 8.01
C THR A 175 2.37 -11.67 8.35
N ASP A 176 1.25 -11.03 8.02
CA ASP A 176 -0.09 -11.64 8.12
C ASP A 176 -0.24 -12.94 7.29
N ASN A 177 0.70 -13.21 6.39
CA ASN A 177 0.76 -14.39 5.54
C ASN A 177 1.80 -15.42 6.02
N HIS A 178 2.36 -15.25 7.22
CA HIS A 178 3.40 -16.09 7.83
C HIS A 178 4.73 -16.14 7.06
N ASN A 179 5.05 -15.07 6.34
CA ASN A 179 6.29 -14.89 5.61
C ASN A 179 7.22 -13.90 6.31
N TYR A 180 8.45 -13.76 5.80
CA TYR A 180 9.41 -12.75 6.22
C TYR A 180 9.43 -11.58 5.24
N ILE A 181 10.01 -10.46 5.68
CA ILE A 181 10.31 -9.31 4.82
C ILE A 181 11.80 -9.03 4.87
N VAL A 182 12.41 -8.88 3.71
CA VAL A 182 13.72 -8.27 3.57
C VAL A 182 13.55 -6.86 3.03
N ASP A 183 14.13 -5.90 3.75
CA ASP A 183 14.13 -4.48 3.42
C ASP A 183 15.41 -4.13 2.67
N PHE A 184 15.28 -3.65 1.43
CA PHE A 184 16.40 -3.14 0.64
C PHE A 184 16.45 -1.62 0.69
N PHE A 185 17.66 -1.05 0.77
CA PHE A 185 17.90 0.38 0.84
C PHE A 185 18.75 0.79 -0.35
N PHE A 186 18.21 1.67 -1.17
CA PHE A 186 18.82 2.20 -2.37
C PHE A 186 19.49 3.54 -2.08
N GLU A 187 20.70 3.75 -2.61
CA GLU A 187 21.40 5.03 -2.52
C GLU A 187 20.96 6.00 -3.63
N THR A 188 20.51 5.46 -4.76
CA THR A 188 19.99 6.21 -5.91
C THR A 188 18.61 5.70 -6.29
N PRO A 189 17.79 6.50 -6.99
CA PRO A 189 16.47 6.03 -7.45
C PRO A 189 16.54 4.74 -8.25
N ILE A 190 15.51 3.92 -8.14
CA ILE A 190 15.42 2.64 -8.84
C ILE A 190 15.36 2.90 -10.35
N GLU A 191 16.42 2.51 -11.04
CA GLU A 191 16.42 2.54 -12.48
C GLU A 191 15.54 1.44 -13.07
N ASN A 192 14.90 1.71 -14.21
CA ASN A 192 14.08 0.74 -14.94
C ASN A 192 13.12 -0.05 -14.02
N LEU A 193 12.18 0.69 -13.40
CA LEU A 193 11.27 0.21 -12.35
C LEU A 193 10.55 -1.08 -12.76
N VAL A 194 10.01 -1.15 -13.98
CA VAL A 194 9.26 -2.33 -14.48
C VAL A 194 10.16 -3.56 -14.54
N LYS A 195 11.35 -3.44 -15.11
CA LYS A 195 12.30 -4.56 -15.19
C LYS A 195 12.73 -5.03 -13.80
N THR A 196 12.97 -4.11 -12.89
CA THR A 196 13.31 -4.42 -11.50
C THR A 196 12.18 -5.19 -10.81
N CYS A 197 10.93 -4.76 -10.98
CA CYS A 197 9.75 -5.48 -10.49
C CYS A 197 9.69 -6.92 -11.02
N GLU A 198 9.85 -7.11 -12.32
CA GLU A 198 9.80 -8.42 -12.95
C GLU A 198 10.92 -9.34 -12.43
N GLN A 199 12.15 -8.85 -12.33
CA GLN A 199 13.28 -9.64 -11.84
C GLN A 199 13.10 -10.06 -10.38
N ILE A 200 12.63 -9.16 -9.51
CA ILE A 200 12.33 -9.48 -8.12
C ILE A 200 11.23 -10.54 -8.07
N LYS A 201 10.13 -10.33 -8.78
CA LYS A 201 8.97 -11.24 -8.77
C LYS A 201 9.30 -12.62 -9.31
N MET A 202 10.20 -12.74 -10.28
CA MET A 202 10.63 -14.01 -10.87
C MET A 202 11.63 -14.79 -10.00
N THR A 203 12.12 -14.20 -8.91
CA THR A 203 13.03 -14.88 -8.00
C THR A 203 12.29 -15.93 -7.17
N THR A 204 12.72 -17.18 -7.24
CA THR A 204 12.10 -18.29 -6.49
C THR A 204 12.10 -17.99 -4.99
N GLY A 205 10.95 -18.15 -4.35
CA GLY A 205 10.74 -17.87 -2.94
C GLY A 205 10.31 -16.42 -2.63
N VAL A 206 10.32 -15.52 -3.59
CA VAL A 206 9.70 -14.19 -3.45
C VAL A 206 8.19 -14.33 -3.57
N VAL A 207 7.48 -13.82 -2.59
CA VAL A 207 6.01 -13.76 -2.60
C VAL A 207 5.55 -12.51 -3.36
N ASP A 208 6.02 -11.33 -2.94
CA ASP A 208 5.83 -10.08 -3.68
C ASP A 208 6.78 -8.99 -3.15
N HIS A 209 6.76 -7.82 -3.75
CA HIS A 209 7.61 -6.66 -3.41
C HIS A 209 6.79 -5.37 -3.24
N GLY A 210 7.35 -4.39 -2.52
CA GLY A 210 6.69 -3.13 -2.21
C GLY A 210 6.66 -2.10 -3.34
N ILE A 211 7.13 -2.44 -4.54
CA ILE A 211 7.05 -1.55 -5.71
C ILE A 211 5.70 -1.79 -6.40
N PHE A 212 4.85 -0.76 -6.49
CA PHE A 212 3.54 -0.77 -7.13
C PHE A 212 3.61 0.08 -8.41
N ALA A 213 4.19 -0.50 -9.45
CA ALA A 213 4.35 0.18 -10.73
C ALA A 213 3.06 0.15 -11.54
N ASN A 214 2.65 1.31 -12.06
CA ASN A 214 1.47 1.46 -12.92
C ASN A 214 0.12 1.00 -12.33
N MET A 215 -0.01 0.92 -11.00
CA MET A 215 -1.22 0.40 -10.34
C MET A 215 -2.19 1.50 -9.89
N ALA A 216 -1.69 2.63 -9.39
CA ALA A 216 -2.56 3.70 -8.90
C ALA A 216 -3.30 4.41 -10.05
N SER A 217 -4.56 4.73 -9.82
CA SER A 217 -5.40 5.50 -10.73
C SER A 217 -5.40 6.99 -10.40
N ILE A 218 -5.39 7.29 -9.10
CA ILE A 218 -5.48 8.65 -8.54
C ILE A 218 -4.57 8.73 -7.31
N ALA A 219 -3.88 9.84 -7.16
CA ALA A 219 -3.25 10.18 -5.89
C ALA A 219 -3.80 11.51 -5.36
N LEU A 220 -4.25 11.51 -4.12
CA LEU A 220 -4.65 12.69 -3.36
C LEU A 220 -3.52 13.03 -2.39
N ILE A 221 -2.96 14.22 -2.50
CA ILE A 221 -1.77 14.63 -1.76
C ILE A 221 -2.12 15.86 -0.94
N SER A 222 -2.16 15.71 0.38
CA SER A 222 -2.37 16.85 1.28
C SER A 222 -1.08 17.67 1.42
N LYS A 223 -1.21 19.00 1.25
CA LYS A 223 -0.11 19.95 1.36
C LYS A 223 -0.16 20.68 2.69
N SER A 224 1.00 21.14 3.15
CA SER A 224 1.16 21.90 4.41
C SER A 224 0.32 23.17 4.47
N ASN A 225 0.00 23.77 3.32
CA ASN A 225 -0.89 24.93 3.21
C ASN A 225 -2.40 24.60 3.33
N GLY A 226 -2.76 23.34 3.60
CA GLY A 226 -4.14 22.88 3.74
C GLY A 226 -4.85 22.55 2.42
N THR A 227 -4.19 22.70 1.27
CA THR A 227 -4.75 22.31 -0.03
C THR A 227 -4.51 20.82 -0.31
N ILE A 228 -5.32 20.21 -1.19
CA ILE A 228 -5.10 18.85 -1.67
C ILE A 228 -4.84 18.91 -3.18
N LEU A 229 -3.68 18.40 -3.58
CA LEU A 229 -3.35 18.17 -4.98
C LEU A 229 -3.93 16.80 -5.40
N THR A 230 -4.60 16.77 -6.54
CA THR A 230 -5.08 15.52 -7.16
C THR A 230 -4.25 15.24 -8.41
N LEU A 231 -3.59 14.11 -8.43
CA LEU A 231 -2.91 13.59 -9.63
C LEU A 231 -3.75 12.43 -10.18
N ASN A 232 -3.96 12.43 -11.49
CA ASN A 232 -4.65 11.35 -12.20
C ASN A 232 -3.65 10.64 -13.10
N LYS A 233 -3.77 9.32 -13.22
CA LYS A 233 -2.98 8.56 -14.18
C LYS A 233 -3.30 9.06 -15.59
N ASN A 234 -2.29 9.47 -16.31
CA ASN A 234 -2.44 9.80 -17.73
C ASN A 234 -2.94 8.57 -18.49
N LYS A 235 -4.01 8.77 -19.29
CA LYS A 235 -4.60 7.70 -20.11
C LYS A 235 -3.70 7.34 -21.29
#